data_b661bff78ae8a9890e5d2ba95068a665
#
_entry.id   b661bff78ae8a9890e5d2ba95068a665
#
_cell.length_a   1.000
_cell.length_b   1.000
_cell.length_c   1.000
_cell.angle_alpha   90.00
_cell.angle_beta   90.00
_cell.angle_gamma   90.00
#
_symmetry.space_group_name_H-M   'P 1'
#
loop_
_entity.id
_entity.type
_entity.pdbx_description
1 polymer ?
#
loop_
_entity_poly.entity_id
_entity_poly.type
_entity_poly.pdbx_seq_one_letter_code
_entity_poly.pdbx_strand_id
1 'polypeptide(L)'
;DQEREVEGAVDIIYRTLKETGLEHDEGPDKDGGVGPYIQSERQKQGIYLEYAKKLIDKGEAYYCFCDECRLKTLVTEFEGKTISRYDKHCLHLSKEEVEAIPAAGKPYVIRQNNPEEGTTTFSDELYGDITVPNIELDDMILIKSDGFPTYNFANVVDDHLMNITHVVRGNEYLSSSPKYN
;
A
#
# COMPACT_ATOMS: atom_id res chain seq x y z
N ASP A 1 -3.74 -3.59 11.72
CA ASP A 1 -2.64 -2.89 12.39
C ASP A 1 -2.54 -3.40 13.83
N GLN A 2 -1.45 -4.12 14.16
CA GLN A 2 -1.27 -4.76 15.48
C GLN A 2 -1.24 -3.74 16.63
N GLU A 3 -0.81 -2.51 16.37
CA GLU A 3 -0.74 -1.45 17.39
C GLU A 3 -2.07 -0.72 17.62
N ARG A 4 -3.02 -0.88 16.70
CA ARG A 4 -4.32 -0.18 16.73
C ARG A 4 -5.51 -1.12 16.89
N GLU A 5 -5.26 -2.39 17.17
CA GLU A 5 -6.32 -3.34 17.44
C GLU A 5 -7.06 -2.94 18.73
N VAL A 6 -8.37 -2.81 18.63
CA VAL A 6 -9.26 -2.53 19.77
C VAL A 6 -10.14 -3.75 19.96
N GLU A 7 -10.02 -4.38 21.12
CA GLU A 7 -10.82 -5.55 21.48
C GLU A 7 -12.32 -5.20 21.40
N GLY A 8 -13.11 -6.06 20.74
CA GLY A 8 -14.55 -5.88 20.57
C GLY A 8 -14.97 -4.86 19.49
N ALA A 9 -14.02 -4.17 18.82
CA ALA A 9 -14.39 -3.18 17.80
C ALA A 9 -15.13 -3.80 16.60
N VAL A 10 -14.78 -5.01 16.21
CA VAL A 10 -15.43 -5.74 15.10
C VAL A 10 -16.88 -6.05 15.44
N ASP A 11 -17.16 -6.50 16.66
CA ASP A 11 -18.54 -6.79 17.13
C ASP A 11 -19.41 -5.53 17.14
N ILE A 12 -18.82 -4.39 17.49
CA ILE A 12 -19.51 -3.09 17.43
C ILE A 12 -19.88 -2.74 15.99
N ILE A 13 -18.97 -2.95 15.03
CA ILE A 13 -19.23 -2.70 13.62
C ILE A 13 -20.40 -3.56 13.13
N TYR A 14 -20.38 -4.86 13.36
CA TYR A 14 -21.43 -5.77 12.94
C TYR A 14 -22.79 -5.45 13.58
N ARG A 15 -22.79 -5.14 14.87
CA ARG A 15 -23.99 -4.69 15.56
C ARG A 15 -24.55 -3.42 14.94
N THR A 16 -23.70 -2.43 14.66
CA THR A 16 -24.12 -1.15 14.06
C THR A 16 -24.70 -1.38 12.66
N LEU A 17 -24.06 -2.18 11.83
CA LEU A 17 -24.57 -2.52 10.50
C LEU A 17 -25.95 -3.17 10.58
N LYS A 18 -26.12 -4.13 11.49
CA LYS A 18 -27.39 -4.81 11.70
C LYS A 18 -28.50 -3.86 12.20
N GLU A 19 -28.19 -3.01 13.19
CA GLU A 19 -29.14 -2.05 13.75
C GLU A 19 -29.57 -0.98 12.74
N THR A 20 -28.71 -0.65 11.78
CA THR A 20 -28.99 0.33 10.71
C THR A 20 -29.61 -0.30 9.47
N GLY A 21 -29.77 -1.63 9.42
CA GLY A 21 -30.29 -2.34 8.26
C GLY A 21 -29.32 -2.41 7.06
N LEU A 22 -28.03 -2.20 7.31
CA LEU A 22 -26.94 -2.27 6.33
C LEU A 22 -26.15 -3.56 6.51
N GLU A 23 -26.81 -4.71 6.41
CA GLU A 23 -26.14 -5.99 6.56
C GLU A 23 -25.12 -6.21 5.43
N HIS A 24 -23.92 -6.65 5.80
CA HIS A 24 -22.88 -7.02 4.83
C HIS A 24 -23.15 -8.41 4.24
N ASP A 25 -22.68 -8.65 3.02
CA ASP A 25 -22.83 -9.92 2.32
C ASP A 25 -21.71 -10.89 2.66
N GLU A 26 -20.51 -10.41 2.91
CA GLU A 26 -19.34 -11.21 3.26
C GLU A 26 -18.36 -10.43 4.15
N GLY A 27 -17.57 -11.16 4.93
CA GLY A 27 -16.60 -10.63 5.87
C GLY A 27 -15.99 -11.73 6.75
N PRO A 28 -15.25 -11.39 7.80
CA PRO A 28 -14.63 -12.37 8.72
C PRO A 28 -15.60 -13.34 9.39
N ASP A 29 -16.85 -12.95 9.58
CA ASP A 29 -17.93 -13.74 10.18
C ASP A 29 -18.84 -14.41 9.16
N LYS A 30 -18.70 -14.08 7.87
CA LYS A 30 -19.56 -14.54 6.79
C LYS A 30 -18.74 -14.79 5.52
N ASP A 31 -18.25 -16.01 5.38
CA ASP A 31 -17.36 -16.37 4.28
C ASP A 31 -18.08 -16.38 2.93
N GLY A 32 -17.61 -15.54 2.00
CA GLY A 32 -18.03 -15.49 0.59
C GLY A 32 -17.15 -16.32 -0.34
N GLY A 33 -16.15 -17.03 0.18
CA GLY A 33 -15.24 -17.87 -0.59
C GLY A 33 -14.01 -17.16 -1.15
N VAL A 34 -13.78 -15.91 -0.78
CA VAL A 34 -12.63 -15.10 -1.21
C VAL A 34 -11.68 -14.73 -0.05
N GLY A 35 -11.92 -15.32 1.13
CA GLY A 35 -11.09 -15.13 2.33
C GLY A 35 -9.63 -15.56 2.15
N PRO A 36 -8.81 -15.41 3.20
CA PRO A 36 -9.14 -14.79 4.50
C PRO A 36 -9.48 -13.31 4.40
N TYR A 37 -10.40 -12.84 5.25
CA TYR A 37 -10.80 -11.42 5.31
C TYR A 37 -9.96 -10.60 6.29
N ILE A 38 -9.07 -11.24 7.05
CA ILE A 38 -8.17 -10.61 8.00
C ILE A 38 -6.79 -10.48 7.35
N GLN A 39 -6.29 -9.24 7.21
CA GLN A 39 -5.03 -8.97 6.52
C GLN A 39 -3.81 -9.65 7.15
N SER A 40 -3.79 -9.80 8.48
CA SER A 40 -2.71 -10.54 9.16
C SER A 40 -2.67 -12.03 8.80
N GLU A 41 -3.81 -12.65 8.44
CA GLU A 41 -3.87 -14.02 7.96
C GLU A 41 -3.35 -14.13 6.52
N ARG A 42 -3.74 -13.19 5.64
CA ARG A 42 -3.21 -13.08 4.28
C ARG A 42 -1.70 -12.84 4.28
N GLN A 43 -1.22 -12.00 5.19
CA GLN A 43 0.21 -11.75 5.35
C GLN A 43 0.96 -13.04 5.74
N LYS A 44 0.45 -13.83 6.70
CA LYS A 44 1.04 -15.13 7.08
C LYS A 44 1.09 -16.13 5.93
N GLN A 45 0.15 -16.07 5.00
CA GLN A 45 0.13 -16.86 3.78
C GLN A 45 1.11 -16.34 2.70
N GLY A 46 1.75 -15.19 2.91
CA GLY A 46 2.73 -14.62 1.99
C GLY A 46 2.13 -13.92 0.77
N ILE A 47 0.81 -13.73 0.73
CA ILE A 47 0.08 -13.19 -0.43
C ILE A 47 0.65 -11.84 -0.86
N TYR A 48 0.77 -10.88 0.07
CA TYR A 48 1.26 -9.54 -0.26
C TYR A 48 2.71 -9.54 -0.76
N LEU A 49 3.57 -10.37 -0.15
CA LEU A 49 4.95 -10.47 -0.60
C LEU A 49 5.05 -11.08 -2.01
N GLU A 50 4.18 -12.02 -2.36
CA GLU A 50 4.12 -12.59 -3.71
C GLU A 50 3.77 -11.51 -4.75
N TYR A 51 2.76 -10.66 -4.47
CA TYR A 51 2.39 -9.56 -5.36
C TYR A 51 3.48 -8.49 -5.45
N ALA A 52 4.12 -8.14 -4.33
CA ALA A 52 5.25 -7.21 -4.35
C ALA A 52 6.42 -7.75 -5.20
N LYS A 53 6.72 -9.05 -5.15
CA LYS A 53 7.74 -9.68 -6.00
C LYS A 53 7.36 -9.63 -7.48
N LYS A 54 6.10 -9.86 -7.82
CA LYS A 54 5.62 -9.72 -9.21
C LYS A 54 5.85 -8.30 -9.75
N LEU A 55 5.68 -7.27 -8.91
CA LEU A 55 5.99 -5.89 -9.29
C LEU A 55 7.51 -5.66 -9.45
N ILE A 56 8.35 -6.26 -8.59
CA ILE A 56 9.80 -6.22 -8.74
C ILE A 56 10.23 -6.86 -10.06
N ASP A 57 9.70 -8.02 -10.41
CA ASP A 57 10.02 -8.72 -11.65
C ASP A 57 9.63 -7.92 -12.91
N LYS A 58 8.62 -7.06 -12.81
CA LYS A 58 8.21 -6.13 -13.86
C LYS A 58 9.01 -4.81 -13.87
N GLY A 59 9.81 -4.53 -12.83
CA GLY A 59 10.49 -3.25 -12.65
C GLY A 59 9.60 -2.14 -12.08
N GLU A 60 8.39 -2.47 -11.62
CA GLU A 60 7.41 -1.56 -11.02
C GLU A 60 7.59 -1.42 -9.50
N ALA A 61 8.50 -2.19 -8.92
CA ALA A 61 8.91 -2.08 -7.52
C ALA A 61 10.38 -2.46 -7.35
N TYR A 62 10.97 -2.11 -6.21
CA TYR A 62 12.37 -2.42 -5.90
C TYR A 62 12.62 -2.51 -4.39
N TYR A 63 13.70 -3.19 -4.02
CA TYR A 63 14.17 -3.25 -2.64
C TYR A 63 14.84 -1.96 -2.22
N CYS A 64 14.52 -1.46 -1.03
CA CYS A 64 15.14 -0.28 -0.44
C CYS A 64 15.75 -0.63 0.92
N PHE A 65 17.04 -0.33 1.08
CA PHE A 65 17.85 -0.63 2.26
C PHE A 65 18.28 0.62 3.02
N CYS A 66 17.69 1.77 2.71
CA CYS A 66 17.99 3.03 3.37
C CYS A 66 17.54 3.01 4.83
N ASP A 67 18.45 3.43 5.70
CA ASP A 67 18.16 3.64 7.11
C ASP A 67 17.45 4.98 7.37
N GLU A 68 16.95 5.13 8.59
CA GLU A 68 16.25 6.34 9.01
C GLU A 68 17.13 7.60 8.94
N CYS A 69 18.42 7.47 9.21
CA CYS A 69 19.36 8.59 9.15
C CYS A 69 19.44 9.15 7.73
N ARG A 70 19.58 8.26 6.72
CA ARG A 70 19.58 8.67 5.32
C ARG A 70 18.23 9.28 4.90
N LEU A 71 17.12 8.65 5.27
CA LEU A 71 15.79 9.15 4.88
C LEU A 71 15.52 10.56 5.44
N LYS A 72 16.01 10.88 6.63
CA LYS A 72 15.91 12.23 7.20
C LYS A 72 16.64 13.29 6.39
N THR A 73 17.67 12.92 5.62
CA THR A 73 18.39 13.87 4.74
C THR A 73 17.62 14.25 3.48
N LEU A 74 16.57 13.52 3.14
CA LEU A 74 15.73 13.76 1.96
C LEU A 74 14.58 14.74 2.23
N VAL A 75 14.48 15.24 3.44
CA VAL A 75 13.47 16.22 3.82
C VAL A 75 13.92 17.59 3.30
N THR A 76 13.09 18.22 2.47
CA THR A 76 13.32 19.57 1.94
C THR A 76 12.15 20.48 2.28
N GLU A 77 12.43 21.77 2.41
CA GLU A 77 11.38 22.77 2.55
C GLU A 77 11.14 23.46 1.20
N PHE A 78 9.91 23.46 0.74
CA PHE A 78 9.48 24.13 -0.47
C PHE A 78 8.18 24.91 -0.20
N GLU A 79 8.17 26.19 -0.48
CA GLU A 79 7.02 27.10 -0.24
C GLU A 79 6.43 27.02 1.18
N GLY A 80 7.29 26.85 2.20
CA GLY A 80 6.86 26.73 3.60
C GLY A 80 6.23 25.39 3.97
N LYS A 81 6.30 24.39 3.07
CA LYS A 81 5.87 23.02 3.33
C LYS A 81 7.10 22.09 3.40
N THR A 82 7.08 21.21 4.38
CA THR A 82 8.06 20.12 4.48
C THR A 82 7.70 19.04 3.49
N ILE A 83 8.56 18.81 2.48
CA ILE A 83 8.40 17.76 1.50
C ILE A 83 9.46 16.70 1.76
N SER A 84 9.04 15.46 1.93
CA SER A 84 9.91 14.30 1.99
C SER A 84 9.62 13.42 0.79
N ARG A 85 10.53 13.39 -0.17
CA ARG A 85 10.43 12.52 -1.35
C ARG A 85 11.63 11.60 -1.42
N TYR A 86 11.38 10.33 -1.67
CA TYR A 86 12.45 9.37 -1.85
C TYR A 86 13.12 9.55 -3.21
N ASP A 87 14.45 9.56 -3.23
CA ASP A 87 15.31 9.89 -4.38
C ASP A 87 15.68 8.69 -5.26
N LYS A 88 14.96 7.58 -5.14
CA LYS A 88 15.17 6.32 -5.89
C LYS A 88 16.58 5.72 -5.76
N HIS A 89 17.33 6.08 -4.73
CA HIS A 89 18.72 5.64 -4.52
C HIS A 89 18.91 4.13 -4.70
N CYS A 90 18.03 3.32 -4.13
CA CYS A 90 18.15 1.86 -4.18
C CYS A 90 17.63 1.25 -5.49
N LEU A 91 16.97 2.01 -6.36
CA LEU A 91 16.48 1.51 -7.66
C LEU A 91 17.66 1.08 -8.57
N HIS A 92 18.80 1.70 -8.41
CA HIS A 92 19.98 1.49 -9.27
C HIS A 92 21.00 0.50 -8.71
N LEU A 93 20.67 -0.21 -7.62
CA LEU A 93 21.51 -1.26 -7.09
C LEU A 93 21.59 -2.45 -8.05
N SER A 94 22.76 -3.06 -8.18
CA SER A 94 22.94 -4.27 -8.95
C SER A 94 22.23 -5.47 -8.30
N LYS A 95 21.96 -6.52 -9.07
CA LYS A 95 21.34 -7.74 -8.51
C LYS A 95 22.19 -8.36 -7.41
N GLU A 96 23.52 -8.33 -7.56
CA GLU A 96 24.46 -8.86 -6.59
C GLU A 96 24.39 -8.08 -5.27
N GLU A 97 24.25 -6.76 -5.32
CA GLU A 97 24.08 -5.90 -4.14
C GLU A 97 22.71 -6.19 -3.46
N VAL A 98 21.65 -6.29 -4.27
CA VAL A 98 20.29 -6.61 -3.77
C VAL A 98 20.24 -7.97 -3.07
N GLU A 99 20.95 -8.98 -3.57
CA GLU A 99 20.99 -10.32 -2.97
C GLU A 99 21.91 -10.39 -1.73
N ALA A 100 23.02 -9.64 -1.73
CA ALA A 100 23.98 -9.65 -0.63
C ALA A 100 23.45 -9.00 0.66
N ILE A 101 22.63 -7.96 0.56
CA ILE A 101 22.18 -7.19 1.72
C ILE A 101 21.21 -7.98 2.62
N PRO A 102 20.16 -8.65 2.13
CA PRO A 102 19.31 -9.54 2.93
C PRO A 102 20.09 -10.73 3.49
N ALA A 103 21.03 -11.29 2.73
CA ALA A 103 21.89 -12.38 3.18
C ALA A 103 22.74 -11.98 4.40
N ALA A 104 23.10 -10.69 4.52
CA ALA A 104 23.78 -10.11 5.67
C ALA A 104 22.84 -9.76 6.85
N GLY A 105 21.54 -10.10 6.76
CA GLY A 105 20.54 -9.83 7.80
C GLY A 105 20.13 -8.37 7.95
N LYS A 106 20.42 -7.52 6.97
CA LYS A 106 19.99 -6.12 7.00
C LYS A 106 18.49 -6.00 6.69
N PRO A 107 17.74 -5.18 7.45
CA PRO A 107 16.34 -4.94 7.16
C PRO A 107 16.17 -4.21 5.82
N TYR A 108 15.09 -4.49 5.15
CA TYR A 108 14.71 -3.82 3.90
C TYR A 108 13.22 -3.54 3.87
N VAL A 109 12.83 -2.66 2.98
CA VAL A 109 11.44 -2.44 2.57
C VAL A 109 11.33 -2.65 1.06
N ILE A 110 10.11 -2.89 0.56
CA ILE A 110 9.85 -2.87 -0.88
C ILE A 110 9.11 -1.58 -1.20
N ARG A 111 9.60 -0.82 -2.17
CA ARG A 111 9.00 0.42 -2.65
C ARG A 111 8.43 0.26 -4.05
N GLN A 112 7.34 0.96 -4.31
CA GLN A 112 6.81 1.18 -5.65
C GLN A 112 7.82 2.01 -6.47
N ASN A 113 7.92 1.73 -7.76
CA ASN A 113 8.69 2.53 -8.71
C ASN A 113 7.71 3.34 -9.57
N ASN A 114 7.36 4.53 -9.13
CA ASN A 114 6.49 5.42 -9.89
C ASN A 114 7.24 6.07 -11.05
N PRO A 115 6.64 6.23 -12.23
CA PRO A 115 7.21 7.04 -13.30
C PRO A 115 7.33 8.50 -12.84
N GLU A 116 8.38 9.20 -13.28
CA GLU A 116 8.59 10.61 -12.92
C GLU A 116 7.95 11.58 -13.93
N GLU A 117 7.81 11.13 -15.17
CA GLU A 117 7.24 11.90 -16.26
C GLU A 117 5.78 11.50 -16.53
N GLY A 118 5.03 12.42 -17.14
CA GLY A 118 3.63 12.19 -17.51
C GLY A 118 2.65 12.42 -16.36
N THR A 119 1.48 11.83 -16.51
CA THR A 119 0.36 11.98 -15.58
C THR A 119 -0.33 10.65 -15.34
N THR A 120 -0.89 10.49 -14.15
CA THR A 120 -1.77 9.37 -13.79
C THR A 120 -3.20 9.88 -13.69
N THR A 121 -4.12 9.23 -14.39
CA THR A 121 -5.56 9.56 -14.36
C THR A 121 -6.34 8.38 -13.82
N PHE A 122 -7.27 8.65 -12.91
CA PHE A 122 -8.27 7.69 -12.46
C PHE A 122 -9.67 8.29 -12.57
N SER A 123 -10.67 7.45 -12.77
CA SER A 123 -12.06 7.87 -12.84
C SER A 123 -12.76 7.69 -11.51
N ASP A 124 -13.35 8.77 -11.01
CA ASP A 124 -14.23 8.77 -9.84
C ASP A 124 -15.67 9.00 -10.30
N GLU A 125 -16.60 8.20 -9.79
CA GLU A 125 -17.99 8.27 -10.25
C GLU A 125 -18.71 9.56 -9.85
N LEU A 126 -18.24 10.25 -8.82
CA LEU A 126 -18.81 11.52 -8.35
C LEU A 126 -18.08 12.73 -8.90
N TYR A 127 -16.74 12.65 -9.02
CA TYR A 127 -15.89 13.77 -9.42
C TYR A 127 -15.41 13.69 -10.87
N GLY A 128 -15.68 12.59 -11.58
CA GLY A 128 -15.20 12.37 -12.95
C GLY A 128 -13.70 12.03 -12.97
N ASP A 129 -13.06 12.31 -14.10
CA ASP A 129 -11.64 12.00 -14.28
C ASP A 129 -10.76 12.96 -13.50
N ILE A 130 -9.92 12.41 -12.65
CA ILE A 130 -8.95 13.15 -11.83
C ILE A 130 -7.55 12.78 -12.33
N THR A 131 -6.80 13.80 -12.75
CA THR A 131 -5.45 13.65 -13.31
C THR A 131 -4.45 14.34 -12.38
N VAL A 132 -3.38 13.64 -12.03
CA VAL A 132 -2.27 14.18 -11.23
C VAL A 132 -0.95 14.02 -11.98
N PRO A 133 -0.02 14.99 -11.90
CA PRO A 133 1.34 14.82 -12.41
C PRO A 133 2.06 13.68 -11.67
N ASN A 134 2.75 12.80 -12.39
CA ASN A 134 3.48 11.68 -11.77
C ASN A 134 4.59 12.17 -10.83
N ILE A 135 5.15 13.35 -11.09
CA ILE A 135 6.14 13.98 -10.20
C ILE A 135 5.63 14.21 -8.77
N GLU A 136 4.31 14.26 -8.56
CA GLU A 136 3.70 14.40 -7.24
C GLU A 136 3.52 13.05 -6.51
N LEU A 137 3.71 11.94 -7.23
CA LEU A 137 3.61 10.59 -6.67
C LEU A 137 4.96 10.17 -6.09
N ASP A 138 5.02 9.91 -4.79
CA ASP A 138 6.22 9.37 -4.15
C ASP A 138 6.27 7.84 -4.28
N ASP A 139 7.49 7.28 -4.30
CA ASP A 139 7.72 5.84 -4.25
C ASP A 139 7.34 5.30 -2.87
N MET A 140 6.06 5.03 -2.68
CA MET A 140 5.55 4.57 -1.39
C MET A 140 6.09 3.18 -1.02
N ILE A 141 6.17 2.91 0.27
CA ILE A 141 6.50 1.59 0.77
C ILE A 141 5.30 0.67 0.52
N LEU A 142 5.54 -0.46 -0.14
CA LEU A 142 4.56 -1.54 -0.34
C LEU A 142 4.63 -2.54 0.81
N ILE A 143 5.85 -3.03 1.11
CA ILE A 143 6.11 -3.96 2.22
C ILE A 143 7.09 -3.31 3.20
N LYS A 144 6.71 -3.27 4.46
CA LYS A 144 7.52 -2.75 5.56
C LYS A 144 8.61 -3.74 5.97
N SER A 145 9.58 -3.28 6.76
CA SER A 145 10.69 -4.10 7.24
C SER A 145 10.28 -5.26 8.16
N ASP A 146 9.10 -5.20 8.75
CA ASP A 146 8.48 -6.28 9.52
C ASP A 146 7.76 -7.32 8.64
N GLY A 147 7.78 -7.15 7.31
CA GLY A 147 7.11 -8.02 6.34
C GLY A 147 5.61 -7.75 6.16
N PHE A 148 5.04 -6.78 6.87
CA PHE A 148 3.65 -6.39 6.67
C PHE A 148 3.50 -5.42 5.49
N PRO A 149 2.42 -5.52 4.72
CA PRO A 149 2.09 -4.53 3.70
C PRO A 149 1.72 -3.19 4.35
N THR A 150 1.89 -2.11 3.61
CA THR A 150 1.21 -0.85 3.94
C THR A 150 -0.27 -0.95 3.60
N TYR A 151 -1.09 -0.11 4.23
CA TYR A 151 -2.53 -0.05 3.96
C TYR A 151 -2.83 0.14 2.46
N ASN A 152 -2.15 1.08 1.83
CA ASN A 152 -2.38 1.40 0.41
C ASN A 152 -2.04 0.25 -0.54
N PHE A 153 -1.12 -0.62 -0.19
CA PHE A 153 -0.79 -1.80 -0.99
C PHE A 153 -1.72 -2.97 -0.68
N ALA A 154 -2.00 -3.19 0.61
CA ALA A 154 -2.85 -4.28 1.04
C ALA A 154 -4.24 -4.20 0.42
N ASN A 155 -4.87 -3.00 0.44
CA ASN A 155 -6.21 -2.84 -0.10
C ASN A 155 -6.29 -3.13 -1.60
N VAL A 156 -5.29 -2.74 -2.40
CA VAL A 156 -5.26 -3.02 -3.85
C VAL A 156 -5.18 -4.53 -4.12
N VAL A 157 -4.31 -5.23 -3.39
CA VAL A 157 -4.18 -6.68 -3.51
C VAL A 157 -5.47 -7.39 -3.05
N ASP A 158 -6.07 -6.93 -1.95
CA ASP A 158 -7.31 -7.48 -1.42
C ASP A 158 -8.48 -7.24 -2.37
N ASP A 159 -8.65 -6.00 -2.86
CA ASP A 159 -9.69 -5.64 -3.81
C ASP A 159 -9.61 -6.50 -5.09
N HIS A 160 -8.38 -6.70 -5.60
CA HIS A 160 -8.14 -7.56 -6.76
C HIS A 160 -8.55 -9.02 -6.49
N LEU A 161 -8.10 -9.60 -5.37
CA LEU A 161 -8.35 -11.00 -5.04
C LEU A 161 -9.80 -11.29 -4.62
N MET A 162 -10.48 -10.28 -4.09
CA MET A 162 -11.88 -10.35 -3.70
C MET A 162 -12.85 -9.93 -4.82
N ASN A 163 -12.32 -9.59 -6.00
CA ASN A 163 -13.10 -9.14 -7.16
C ASN A 163 -13.99 -7.91 -6.84
N ILE A 164 -13.47 -6.97 -6.04
CA ILE A 164 -14.17 -5.73 -5.72
C ILE A 164 -14.30 -4.88 -6.99
N THR A 165 -15.51 -4.44 -7.28
CA THR A 165 -15.81 -3.64 -8.48
C THR A 165 -15.98 -2.16 -8.18
N HIS A 166 -16.43 -1.80 -6.99
CA HIS A 166 -16.66 -0.42 -6.55
C HIS A 166 -16.16 -0.22 -5.13
N VAL A 167 -15.47 0.90 -4.90
CA VAL A 167 -14.97 1.29 -3.58
C VAL A 167 -15.61 2.61 -3.18
N VAL A 168 -16.32 2.62 -2.04
CA VAL A 168 -16.94 3.82 -1.48
C VAL A 168 -16.13 4.31 -0.30
N ARG A 169 -15.58 5.53 -0.41
CA ARG A 169 -14.66 6.13 0.59
C ARG A 169 -14.96 7.60 0.80
N GLY A 170 -14.44 8.17 1.90
CA GLY A 170 -14.46 9.60 2.12
C GLY A 170 -13.52 10.37 1.19
N ASN A 171 -13.75 11.68 1.04
CA ASN A 171 -12.97 12.56 0.14
C ASN A 171 -11.48 12.61 0.47
N GLU A 172 -11.09 12.32 1.71
CA GLU A 172 -9.69 12.26 2.15
C GLU A 172 -8.87 11.21 1.40
N TYR A 173 -9.51 10.20 0.81
CA TYR A 173 -8.84 9.16 0.03
C TYR A 173 -8.58 9.53 -1.43
N LEU A 174 -9.13 10.63 -1.94
CA LEU A 174 -8.89 11.09 -3.32
C LEU A 174 -7.40 11.30 -3.59
N SER A 175 -6.65 11.81 -2.62
CA SER A 175 -5.20 12.01 -2.73
C SER A 175 -4.38 10.71 -2.78
N SER A 176 -4.96 9.59 -2.34
CA SER A 176 -4.30 8.27 -2.35
C SER A 176 -4.64 7.46 -3.60
N SER A 177 -5.79 7.73 -4.24
CA SER A 177 -6.28 6.97 -5.39
C SER A 177 -5.31 6.89 -6.57
N PRO A 178 -4.55 7.94 -6.93
CA PRO A 178 -3.56 7.86 -8.00
C PRO A 178 -2.43 6.85 -7.77
N LYS A 179 -2.21 6.45 -6.50
CA LYS A 179 -1.16 5.49 -6.12
C LYS A 179 -1.56 4.03 -6.35
N TYR A 180 -2.82 3.79 -6.71
CA TYR A 180 -3.37 2.44 -6.88
C TYR A 180 -3.39 1.97 -8.34
N ASN A 181 -3.09 2.87 -9.27
CA ASN A 181 -3.04 2.59 -10.72
C ASN A 181 -1.66 2.15 -11.19
#